data_5df2cf36c0c71c1d50fd5570819044a7
#
_entry.id   5df2cf36c0c71c1d50fd5570819044a7
#
_cell.length_a   1.000
_cell.length_b   1.000
_cell.length_c   1.000
_cell.angle_alpha   90.00
_cell.angle_beta   90.00
_cell.angle_gamma   90.00
#
_symmetry.space_group_name_H-M   'P 1'
#
loop_
_entity.id
_entity.type
_entity.pdbx_description
1 polymer ?
#
loop_
_entity_poly.entity_id
_entity_poly.type
_entity_poly.pdbx_seq_one_letter_code
_entity_poly.pdbx_strand_id
1 'polypeptide(L)'
;MTGKNFRRTELGGKPLHPSTQMTAYGYDPALSEGAVKPPVFLTSTFVFETAEQGADFFDVVAGRKPAPEGMGAGGLVYSRFNHPNTEIVEDRLAVYDGAEKALLTSSGMAAISAVALAHLRPGDALVHYTPLYGGTETLFGKVLSGWGVKPIPFTDGTSEGALLYALEKAARHGPVKMVYLETPANPTNALTDIKLIR
;
A
#
# COMPACT_ATOMS: atom_id res chain seq x y z
N MET A 1 -28.51 3.26 16.99
CA MET A 1 -28.18 4.39 16.11
C MET A 1 -27.82 3.79 14.77
N THR A 2 -28.57 4.09 13.70
CA THR A 2 -28.22 3.64 12.34
C THR A 2 -26.91 4.30 11.98
N GLY A 3 -25.84 3.53 11.94
CA GLY A 3 -24.49 4.02 11.63
C GLY A 3 -24.50 4.74 10.28
N LYS A 4 -24.21 6.03 10.29
CA LYS A 4 -24.01 6.78 9.05
C LYS A 4 -22.85 6.15 8.31
N ASN A 5 -23.09 5.69 7.09
CA ASN A 5 -22.02 5.10 6.28
C ASN A 5 -21.15 6.22 5.69
N PHE A 6 -20.02 6.51 6.35
CA PHE A 6 -19.03 7.48 5.87
C PHE A 6 -18.09 6.92 4.77
N ARG A 7 -18.27 5.66 4.39
CA ARG A 7 -17.60 5.02 3.24
C ARG A 7 -18.54 4.94 2.02
N ARG A 8 -19.30 6.01 1.78
CA ARG A 8 -20.25 6.07 0.69
C ARG A 8 -19.54 6.21 -0.66
N THR A 9 -19.83 5.30 -1.57
CA THR A 9 -19.33 5.31 -2.96
C THR A 9 -20.40 5.72 -3.98
N GLU A 10 -21.65 5.88 -3.51
CA GLU A 10 -22.79 6.27 -4.35
C GLU A 10 -23.72 7.24 -3.63
N LEU A 11 -24.49 7.99 -4.40
CA LEU A 11 -25.55 8.87 -3.92
C LEU A 11 -26.77 8.78 -4.85
N GLY A 12 -27.95 8.43 -4.28
CA GLY A 12 -29.18 8.30 -5.05
C GLY A 12 -29.09 7.24 -6.16
N GLY A 13 -28.38 6.12 -5.91
CA GLY A 13 -28.18 5.03 -6.88
C GLY A 13 -27.19 5.36 -8.01
N LYS A 14 -26.46 6.47 -7.93
CA LYS A 14 -25.42 6.85 -8.89
C LYS A 14 -24.03 6.79 -8.25
N PRO A 15 -23.03 6.20 -8.90
CA PRO A 15 -21.67 6.15 -8.38
C PRO A 15 -21.10 7.57 -8.26
N LEU A 16 -20.41 7.83 -7.16
CA LEU A 16 -19.69 9.08 -6.95
C LEU A 16 -18.32 9.00 -7.67
N HIS A 17 -17.94 10.10 -8.34
CA HIS A 17 -16.61 10.21 -8.91
C HIS A 17 -15.55 10.13 -7.80
N PRO A 18 -14.40 9.46 -8.01
CA PRO A 18 -13.35 9.31 -7.00
C PRO A 18 -12.94 10.63 -6.35
N SER A 19 -12.78 11.71 -7.11
CA SER A 19 -12.43 13.03 -6.56
C SER A 19 -13.50 13.60 -5.60
N THR A 20 -14.77 13.25 -5.78
CA THR A 20 -15.84 13.62 -4.85
C THR A 20 -15.72 12.81 -3.55
N GLN A 21 -15.41 11.53 -3.68
CA GLN A 21 -15.21 10.65 -2.51
C GLN A 21 -14.02 11.11 -1.67
N MET A 22 -12.93 11.62 -2.29
CA MET A 22 -11.75 12.15 -1.58
C MET A 22 -12.08 13.26 -0.56
N THR A 23 -13.21 13.94 -0.70
CA THR A 23 -13.55 15.05 0.20
C THR A 23 -14.01 14.60 1.59
N ALA A 24 -14.66 13.42 1.71
CA ALA A 24 -15.31 13.01 2.96
C ALA A 24 -15.22 11.50 3.26
N TYR A 25 -14.72 10.68 2.34
CA TYR A 25 -14.69 9.23 2.52
C TYR A 25 -13.84 8.82 3.73
N GLY A 26 -14.37 7.87 4.50
CA GLY A 26 -13.66 7.27 5.64
C GLY A 26 -13.62 8.12 6.91
N TYR A 27 -14.28 9.29 6.95
CA TYR A 27 -14.26 10.17 8.11
C TYR A 27 -15.66 10.48 8.62
N ASP A 28 -15.92 10.23 9.92
CA ASP A 28 -17.13 10.61 10.64
C ASP A 28 -16.90 11.90 11.43
N PRO A 29 -17.53 13.04 11.05
CA PRO A 29 -17.41 14.29 11.79
C PRO A 29 -17.83 14.19 13.26
N ALA A 30 -18.75 13.28 13.62
CA ALA A 30 -19.20 13.11 14.99
C ALA A 30 -18.09 12.65 15.95
N LEU A 31 -17.04 12.01 15.43
CA LEU A 31 -15.86 11.61 16.20
C LEU A 31 -14.90 12.78 16.51
N SER A 32 -15.21 13.98 16.00
CA SER A 32 -14.37 15.17 16.15
C SER A 32 -15.21 16.44 16.27
N GLU A 33 -16.16 16.43 17.21
CA GLU A 33 -17.00 17.59 17.56
C GLU A 33 -17.77 18.19 16.34
N GLY A 34 -18.05 17.40 15.34
CA GLY A 34 -18.72 17.84 14.12
C GLY A 34 -17.83 18.52 13.08
N ALA A 35 -16.50 18.47 13.23
CA ALA A 35 -15.57 19.06 12.27
C ALA A 35 -15.80 18.49 10.86
N VAL A 36 -16.05 19.37 9.87
CA VAL A 36 -16.30 18.96 8.47
C VAL A 36 -15.08 18.32 7.83
N LYS A 37 -13.89 18.80 8.18
CA LYS A 37 -12.60 18.21 7.76
C LYS A 37 -11.99 17.45 8.93
N PRO A 38 -11.34 16.31 8.68
CA PRO A 38 -10.64 15.62 9.75
C PRO A 38 -9.59 16.54 10.39
N PRO A 39 -9.59 16.65 11.72
CA PRO A 39 -8.53 17.35 12.42
C PRO A 39 -7.21 16.60 12.31
N VAL A 40 -6.10 17.28 12.53
CA VAL A 40 -4.78 16.63 12.66
C VAL A 40 -4.64 16.15 14.09
N PHE A 41 -4.61 14.83 14.28
CA PHE A 41 -4.40 14.21 15.59
C PHE A 41 -2.90 14.22 15.92
N LEU A 42 -2.49 15.00 16.92
CA LEU A 42 -1.10 15.13 17.36
C LEU A 42 -0.81 14.25 18.60
N THR A 43 -1.21 13.00 18.52
CA THR A 43 -0.96 12.00 19.56
C THR A 43 -0.49 10.69 18.93
N SER A 44 0.28 9.90 19.68
CA SER A 44 0.69 8.56 19.26
C SER A 44 -0.06 7.46 20.01
N THR A 45 -0.81 7.80 21.06
CA THR A 45 -1.42 6.83 21.96
C THR A 45 -2.89 7.16 22.15
N PHE A 46 -3.72 6.13 22.16
CA PHE A 46 -5.16 6.22 22.34
C PHE A 46 -5.58 5.34 23.51
N VAL A 47 -6.69 5.68 24.16
CA VAL A 47 -7.22 4.93 25.29
C VAL A 47 -8.39 4.06 24.85
N PHE A 48 -8.58 2.93 25.50
CA PHE A 48 -9.78 2.14 25.38
C PHE A 48 -10.79 2.59 26.46
N GLU A 49 -12.08 2.44 26.17
CA GLU A 49 -13.15 2.76 27.12
C GLU A 49 -13.17 1.75 28.28
N THR A 50 -12.86 0.48 27.98
CA THR A 50 -12.80 -0.60 28.96
C THR A 50 -11.59 -1.51 28.75
N ALA A 51 -11.22 -2.27 29.78
CA ALA A 51 -10.15 -3.27 29.67
C ALA A 51 -10.52 -4.39 28.70
N GLU A 52 -11.80 -4.77 28.64
CA GLU A 52 -12.32 -5.79 27.73
C GLU A 52 -12.17 -5.36 26.27
N GLN A 53 -12.47 -4.10 25.95
CA GLN A 53 -12.26 -3.54 24.62
C GLN A 53 -10.77 -3.62 24.21
N GLY A 54 -9.87 -3.33 25.15
CA GLY A 54 -8.44 -3.48 24.91
C GLY A 54 -8.02 -4.94 24.66
N ALA A 55 -8.54 -5.87 25.44
CA ALA A 55 -8.26 -7.30 25.25
C ALA A 55 -8.77 -7.78 23.89
N ASP A 56 -9.99 -7.40 23.51
CA ASP A 56 -10.58 -7.74 22.21
C ASP A 56 -9.78 -7.19 21.03
N PHE A 57 -9.30 -5.95 21.13
CA PHE A 57 -8.42 -5.38 20.11
C PHE A 57 -7.17 -6.23 19.88
N PHE A 58 -6.47 -6.59 20.95
CA PHE A 58 -5.24 -7.40 20.83
C PHE A 58 -5.53 -8.84 20.41
N ASP A 59 -6.68 -9.41 20.72
CA ASP A 59 -7.10 -10.71 20.21
C ASP A 59 -7.32 -10.69 18.70
N VAL A 60 -7.93 -9.61 18.16
CA VAL A 60 -8.10 -9.42 16.71
C VAL A 60 -6.74 -9.24 16.03
N VAL A 61 -5.87 -8.37 16.55
CA VAL A 61 -4.52 -8.13 15.99
C VAL A 61 -3.68 -9.41 15.99
N ALA A 62 -3.81 -10.24 16.99
CA ALA A 62 -3.12 -11.53 17.12
C ALA A 62 -3.79 -12.67 16.32
N GLY A 63 -4.89 -12.41 15.61
CA GLY A 63 -5.61 -13.42 14.84
C GLY A 63 -6.38 -14.43 15.68
N ARG A 64 -6.60 -14.16 16.98
CA ARG A 64 -7.38 -15.03 17.88
C ARG A 64 -8.88 -14.81 17.77
N LYS A 65 -9.28 -13.63 17.32
CA LYS A 65 -10.68 -13.25 17.02
C LYS A 65 -10.79 -12.66 15.64
N PRO A 66 -11.93 -12.83 14.93
CA PRO A 66 -12.18 -12.13 13.68
C PRO A 66 -12.29 -10.63 13.92
N ALA A 67 -11.85 -9.82 12.97
CA ALA A 67 -12.06 -8.38 13.00
C ALA A 67 -13.56 -8.06 12.90
N PRO A 68 -14.09 -7.08 13.66
CA PRO A 68 -15.47 -6.61 13.50
C PRO A 68 -15.69 -6.10 12.08
N GLU A 69 -16.89 -6.36 11.53
CA GLU A 69 -17.24 -5.92 10.19
C GLU A 69 -17.15 -4.38 10.05
N GLY A 70 -16.38 -3.92 9.10
CA GLY A 70 -16.20 -2.49 8.80
C GLY A 70 -15.31 -1.69 9.78
N MET A 71 -14.70 -2.33 10.77
CA MET A 71 -13.93 -1.62 11.83
C MET A 71 -12.43 -1.96 11.88
N GLY A 72 -11.87 -2.66 10.90
CA GLY A 72 -10.46 -3.09 10.97
C GLY A 72 -10.18 -3.88 12.24
N ALA A 73 -9.17 -3.49 13.04
CA ALA A 73 -8.86 -4.13 14.31
C ALA A 73 -9.79 -3.73 15.47
N GLY A 74 -10.82 -2.90 15.22
CA GLY A 74 -11.84 -2.57 16.24
C GLY A 74 -11.48 -1.44 17.21
N GLY A 75 -10.49 -0.60 16.89
CA GLY A 75 -10.13 0.56 17.71
C GLY A 75 -8.75 1.14 17.42
N LEU A 76 -8.45 2.25 18.07
CA LEU A 76 -7.15 2.90 18.03
C LEU A 76 -6.39 2.59 19.32
N VAL A 77 -5.10 2.33 19.23
CA VAL A 77 -4.25 2.05 20.40
C VAL A 77 -2.95 2.84 20.35
N TYR A 78 -2.20 2.69 19.26
CA TYR A 78 -0.87 3.27 19.14
C TYR A 78 -0.50 3.46 17.67
N SER A 79 0.14 4.59 17.34
CA SER A 79 0.40 5.02 15.96
C SER A 79 1.22 4.05 15.10
N ARG A 80 1.95 3.09 15.72
CA ARG A 80 2.64 2.04 14.98
C ARG A 80 1.68 0.99 14.40
N PHE A 81 0.50 0.79 15.02
CA PHE A 81 -0.52 -0.15 14.55
C PHE A 81 -1.50 0.53 13.61
N ASN A 82 -2.06 1.66 14.06
CA ASN A 82 -3.03 2.44 13.31
C ASN A 82 -3.09 3.88 13.83
N HIS A 83 -3.58 4.78 12.99
CA HIS A 83 -3.71 6.20 13.35
C HIS A 83 -4.75 6.89 12.47
N PRO A 84 -5.63 7.75 13.01
CA PRO A 84 -6.69 8.39 12.21
C PRO A 84 -6.16 9.17 11.00
N ASN A 85 -5.03 9.87 11.16
CA ASN A 85 -4.45 10.64 10.05
C ASN A 85 -4.00 9.74 8.88
N THR A 86 -3.44 8.56 9.17
CA THR A 86 -3.00 7.61 8.13
C THR A 86 -4.18 6.85 7.54
N GLU A 87 -5.08 6.33 8.36
CA GLU A 87 -6.24 5.55 7.90
C GLU A 87 -7.15 6.34 6.95
N ILE A 88 -7.39 7.63 7.23
CA ILE A 88 -8.19 8.49 6.35
C ILE A 88 -7.51 8.67 4.98
N VAL A 89 -6.18 8.80 4.95
CA VAL A 89 -5.42 8.92 3.69
C VAL A 89 -5.41 7.59 2.95
N GLU A 90 -5.17 6.49 3.64
CA GLU A 90 -5.15 5.13 3.09
C GLU A 90 -6.50 4.75 2.48
N ASP A 91 -7.60 4.96 3.20
CA ASP A 91 -8.95 4.72 2.70
C ASP A 91 -9.24 5.51 1.41
N ARG A 92 -8.86 6.78 1.38
CA ARG A 92 -9.08 7.65 0.22
C ARG A 92 -8.24 7.25 -0.99
N LEU A 93 -6.97 6.94 -0.77
CA LEU A 93 -6.08 6.50 -1.86
C LEU A 93 -6.53 5.16 -2.43
N ALA A 94 -6.95 4.22 -1.57
CA ALA A 94 -7.49 2.94 -2.03
C ALA A 94 -8.71 3.14 -2.95
N VAL A 95 -9.64 4.02 -2.57
CA VAL A 95 -10.82 4.35 -3.41
C VAL A 95 -10.40 5.04 -4.70
N TYR A 96 -9.45 5.97 -4.65
CA TYR A 96 -8.99 6.71 -5.82
C TYR A 96 -8.34 5.81 -6.87
N ASP A 97 -7.52 4.87 -6.42
CA ASP A 97 -6.80 3.93 -7.29
C ASP A 97 -7.62 2.67 -7.64
N GLY A 98 -8.82 2.51 -7.05
CA GLY A 98 -9.64 1.30 -7.21
C GLY A 98 -8.99 0.07 -6.59
N ALA A 99 -8.17 0.26 -5.55
CA ALA A 99 -7.50 -0.78 -4.80
C ALA A 99 -8.34 -1.27 -3.61
N GLU A 100 -8.10 -2.50 -3.16
CA GLU A 100 -8.75 -3.03 -1.95
C GLU A 100 -8.30 -2.30 -0.68
N LYS A 101 -7.00 -1.97 -0.61
CA LYS A 101 -6.35 -1.28 0.52
C LYS A 101 -5.15 -0.47 0.04
N ALA A 102 -4.80 0.52 0.84
CA ALA A 102 -3.55 1.25 0.75
C ALA A 102 -2.81 1.22 2.09
N LEU A 103 -1.51 1.40 2.06
CA LEU A 103 -0.67 1.53 3.25
C LEU A 103 0.21 2.77 3.08
N LEU A 104 0.12 3.69 4.02
CA LEU A 104 0.95 4.89 4.05
C LEU A 104 2.28 4.60 4.75
N THR A 105 3.37 5.03 4.15
CA THR A 105 4.72 4.91 4.69
C THR A 105 5.39 6.28 4.82
N SER A 106 6.49 6.35 5.54
CA SER A 106 7.23 7.59 5.78
C SER A 106 7.95 8.14 4.54
N SER A 107 8.12 7.32 3.49
CA SER A 107 8.74 7.72 2.22
C SER A 107 8.43 6.71 1.11
N GLY A 108 8.60 7.12 -0.16
CA GLY A 108 8.50 6.20 -1.30
C GLY A 108 9.48 5.03 -1.19
N MET A 109 10.72 5.27 -0.73
CA MET A 109 11.69 4.19 -0.52
C MET A 109 11.26 3.21 0.59
N ALA A 110 10.57 3.69 1.63
CA ALA A 110 9.99 2.81 2.63
C ALA A 110 8.87 1.93 2.04
N ALA A 111 8.03 2.49 1.15
CA ALA A 111 7.02 1.72 0.43
C ALA A 111 7.65 0.64 -0.46
N ILE A 112 8.64 1.01 -1.28
CA ILE A 112 9.35 0.08 -2.18
C ILE A 112 10.03 -1.03 -1.37
N SER A 113 10.74 -0.67 -0.30
CA SER A 113 11.40 -1.65 0.58
C SER A 113 10.42 -2.58 1.26
N ALA A 114 9.29 -2.07 1.75
CA ALA A 114 8.26 -2.87 2.40
C ALA A 114 7.68 -3.93 1.43
N VAL A 115 7.34 -3.53 0.20
CA VAL A 115 6.83 -4.45 -0.84
C VAL A 115 7.90 -5.49 -1.18
N ALA A 116 9.15 -5.07 -1.42
CA ALA A 116 10.22 -6.00 -1.76
C ALA A 116 10.46 -7.03 -0.65
N LEU A 117 10.54 -6.59 0.61
CA LEU A 117 10.76 -7.48 1.77
C LEU A 117 9.55 -8.38 2.09
N ALA A 118 8.33 -7.94 1.77
CA ALA A 118 7.14 -8.76 1.94
C ALA A 118 7.12 -9.94 0.97
N HIS A 119 7.55 -9.76 -0.27
CA HIS A 119 7.37 -10.73 -1.36
C HIS A 119 8.64 -11.51 -1.74
N LEU A 120 9.84 -10.99 -1.45
CA LEU A 120 11.09 -11.60 -1.87
C LEU A 120 11.80 -12.32 -0.71
N ARG A 121 12.42 -13.43 -1.02
CA ARG A 121 13.25 -14.25 -0.13
C ARG A 121 14.61 -14.55 -0.79
N PRO A 122 15.66 -14.90 -0.03
CA PRO A 122 16.91 -15.40 -0.59
C PRO A 122 16.65 -16.56 -1.56
N GLY A 123 17.22 -16.49 -2.76
CA GLY A 123 17.00 -17.44 -3.85
C GLY A 123 15.91 -17.04 -4.84
N ASP A 124 15.09 -16.04 -4.54
CA ASP A 124 14.09 -15.54 -5.50
C ASP A 124 14.73 -14.64 -6.57
N ALA A 125 14.08 -14.58 -7.73
CA ALA A 125 14.41 -13.63 -8.79
C ALA A 125 13.40 -12.47 -8.84
N LEU A 126 13.91 -11.29 -9.15
CA LEU A 126 13.18 -10.06 -9.37
C LEU A 126 13.48 -9.55 -10.79
N VAL A 127 12.49 -9.42 -11.64
CA VAL A 127 12.62 -8.76 -12.95
C VAL A 127 12.28 -7.28 -12.77
N HIS A 128 13.07 -6.38 -13.31
CA HIS A 128 12.77 -4.95 -13.20
C HIS A 128 13.09 -4.19 -14.48
N TYR A 129 12.29 -3.18 -14.76
CA TYR A 129 12.60 -2.21 -15.80
C TYR A 129 13.79 -1.35 -15.36
N THR A 130 14.60 -0.91 -16.28
CA THR A 130 15.67 0.06 -16.05
C THR A 130 15.63 1.13 -17.16
N PRO A 131 15.79 2.43 -16.85
CA PRO A 131 16.29 2.97 -15.58
C PRO A 131 15.22 3.01 -14.47
N LEU A 132 15.70 2.88 -13.22
CA LEU A 132 14.93 3.09 -11.99
C LEU A 132 15.44 4.33 -11.25
N TYR A 133 14.70 4.79 -10.25
CA TYR A 133 15.20 5.75 -9.28
C TYR A 133 16.49 5.24 -8.62
N GLY A 134 17.49 6.11 -8.42
CA GLY A 134 18.81 5.69 -7.90
C GLY A 134 18.76 4.96 -6.56
N GLY A 135 17.79 5.30 -5.67
CA GLY A 135 17.57 4.58 -4.43
C GLY A 135 17.08 3.14 -4.67
N THR A 136 16.20 2.95 -5.64
CA THR A 136 15.67 1.64 -6.03
C THR A 136 16.75 0.78 -6.68
N GLU A 137 17.57 1.37 -7.57
CA GLU A 137 18.73 0.70 -8.16
C GLU A 137 19.71 0.18 -7.08
N THR A 138 19.96 1.01 -6.07
CA THR A 138 20.84 0.63 -4.94
C THR A 138 20.20 -0.47 -4.10
N LEU A 139 18.90 -0.36 -3.79
CA LEU A 139 18.16 -1.36 -3.03
C LEU A 139 18.24 -2.73 -3.73
N PHE A 140 17.90 -2.78 -5.00
CA PHE A 140 17.86 -4.05 -5.74
C PHE A 140 19.25 -4.59 -6.05
N GLY A 141 20.14 -3.74 -6.59
CA GLY A 141 21.44 -4.15 -7.09
C GLY A 141 22.49 -4.41 -6.01
N LYS A 142 22.37 -3.82 -4.83
CA LYS A 142 23.34 -3.97 -3.74
C LYS A 142 22.74 -4.66 -2.51
N VAL A 143 21.62 -4.13 -1.98
CA VAL A 143 21.09 -4.63 -0.71
C VAL A 143 20.43 -5.99 -0.89
N LEU A 144 19.39 -6.07 -1.72
CA LEU A 144 18.66 -7.33 -1.94
C LEU A 144 19.53 -8.38 -2.63
N SER A 145 20.38 -7.97 -3.56
CA SER A 145 21.35 -8.88 -4.19
C SER A 145 22.33 -9.45 -3.17
N GLY A 146 22.80 -8.64 -2.21
CA GLY A 146 23.63 -9.10 -1.09
C GLY A 146 22.91 -10.07 -0.15
N TRP A 147 21.60 -10.06 -0.13
CA TRP A 147 20.76 -10.98 0.64
C TRP A 147 20.31 -12.22 -0.16
N GLY A 148 20.83 -12.39 -1.38
CA GLY A 148 20.59 -13.57 -2.20
C GLY A 148 19.36 -13.47 -3.12
N VAL A 149 18.75 -12.29 -3.27
CA VAL A 149 17.75 -12.05 -4.32
C VAL A 149 18.47 -11.74 -5.63
N LYS A 150 17.99 -12.25 -6.75
CA LYS A 150 18.59 -12.02 -8.07
C LYS A 150 17.79 -11.00 -8.89
N PRO A 151 18.24 -9.73 -8.96
CA PRO A 151 17.62 -8.74 -9.85
C PRO A 151 18.08 -8.97 -11.30
N ILE A 152 17.14 -8.97 -12.23
CA ILE A 152 17.34 -9.10 -13.67
C ILE A 152 16.71 -7.91 -14.37
N PRO A 153 17.48 -7.02 -14.98
CA PRO A 153 16.97 -5.86 -15.67
C PRO A 153 16.49 -6.18 -17.09
N PHE A 154 15.50 -5.42 -17.58
CA PHE A 154 15.18 -5.23 -18.99
C PHE A 154 15.11 -3.74 -19.30
N THR A 155 15.46 -3.34 -20.55
CA THR A 155 15.70 -1.94 -20.92
C THR A 155 14.66 -1.35 -21.86
N ASP A 156 13.83 -2.18 -22.48
CA ASP A 156 12.76 -1.73 -23.38
C ASP A 156 11.40 -2.01 -22.74
N GLY A 157 10.82 -0.97 -22.12
CA GLY A 157 9.53 -1.04 -21.42
C GLY A 157 8.31 -1.15 -22.36
N THR A 158 8.53 -1.17 -23.67
CA THR A 158 7.49 -1.30 -24.70
C THR A 158 7.61 -2.59 -25.51
N SER A 159 8.64 -3.41 -25.23
CA SER A 159 8.92 -4.67 -25.95
C SER A 159 8.54 -5.90 -25.11
N GLU A 160 7.54 -6.64 -25.58
CA GLU A 160 7.20 -7.94 -25.01
C GLU A 160 8.39 -8.92 -25.05
N GLY A 161 9.15 -8.93 -26.16
CA GLY A 161 10.34 -9.78 -26.30
C GLY A 161 11.42 -9.48 -25.25
N ALA A 162 11.64 -8.19 -24.90
CA ALA A 162 12.58 -7.82 -23.88
C ALA A 162 12.15 -8.30 -22.49
N LEU A 163 10.87 -8.18 -22.16
CA LEU A 163 10.30 -8.68 -20.91
C LEU A 163 10.40 -10.21 -20.83
N LEU A 164 9.96 -10.93 -21.86
CA LEU A 164 10.00 -12.40 -21.89
C LEU A 164 11.43 -12.93 -21.76
N TYR A 165 12.38 -12.34 -22.45
CA TYR A 165 13.79 -12.68 -22.31
C TYR A 165 14.29 -12.49 -20.88
N ALA A 166 13.93 -11.39 -20.22
CA ALA A 166 14.31 -11.15 -18.84
C ALA A 166 13.67 -12.16 -17.87
N LEU A 167 12.40 -12.53 -18.10
CA LEU A 167 11.71 -13.56 -17.32
C LEU A 167 12.37 -14.93 -17.47
N GLU A 168 12.70 -15.33 -18.69
CA GLU A 168 13.42 -16.61 -18.95
C GLU A 168 14.79 -16.61 -18.27
N LYS A 169 15.53 -15.51 -18.35
CA LYS A 169 16.81 -15.35 -17.68
C LYS A 169 16.68 -15.43 -16.15
N ALA A 170 15.67 -14.78 -15.61
CA ALA A 170 15.39 -14.76 -14.17
C ALA A 170 15.03 -16.18 -13.66
N ALA A 171 14.22 -16.92 -14.40
CA ALA A 171 13.78 -18.28 -14.05
C ALA A 171 14.96 -19.28 -13.91
N ARG A 172 16.10 -19.02 -14.54
CA ARG A 172 17.32 -19.84 -14.39
C ARG A 172 18.02 -19.65 -13.04
N HIS A 173 17.70 -18.59 -12.32
CA HIS A 173 18.31 -18.25 -11.03
C HIS A 173 17.42 -18.62 -9.83
N GLY A 174 16.10 -18.70 -10.03
CA GLY A 174 15.13 -19.02 -9.00
C GLY A 174 13.70 -18.63 -9.41
N PRO A 175 12.73 -18.83 -8.53
CA PRO A 175 11.35 -18.44 -8.81
C PRO A 175 11.24 -16.92 -8.98
N VAL A 176 10.63 -16.49 -10.10
CA VAL A 176 10.36 -15.07 -10.33
C VAL A 176 9.16 -14.67 -9.47
N LYS A 177 9.40 -13.86 -8.44
CA LYS A 177 8.39 -13.43 -7.47
C LYS A 177 7.87 -12.02 -7.67
N MET A 178 8.59 -11.22 -8.47
CA MET A 178 8.24 -9.83 -8.67
C MET A 178 8.67 -9.36 -10.06
N VAL A 179 7.79 -8.58 -10.69
CA VAL A 179 8.15 -7.69 -11.79
C VAL A 179 7.94 -6.27 -11.29
N TYR A 180 8.99 -5.45 -11.34
CA TYR A 180 8.98 -4.08 -10.83
C TYR A 180 9.29 -3.08 -11.94
N LEU A 181 8.54 -1.98 -11.95
CA LEU A 181 8.72 -0.89 -12.91
C LEU A 181 8.42 0.47 -12.26
N GLU A 182 9.01 1.51 -12.82
CA GLU A 182 8.70 2.91 -12.53
C GLU A 182 8.32 3.59 -13.85
N THR A 183 7.18 4.30 -13.88
CA THR A 183 6.73 4.99 -15.08
C THR A 183 5.90 6.23 -14.71
N PRO A 184 6.36 7.45 -15.06
CA PRO A 184 7.68 7.80 -15.60
C PRO A 184 8.81 7.52 -14.60
N ALA A 185 9.97 7.07 -15.07
CA ALA A 185 11.13 6.85 -14.21
C ALA A 185 11.85 8.17 -13.87
N ASN A 186 12.27 8.32 -12.61
CA ASN A 186 13.05 9.48 -12.18
C ASN A 186 14.57 9.15 -12.29
N PRO A 187 15.42 10.00 -12.94
CA PRO A 187 15.11 11.35 -13.46
C PRO A 187 14.86 11.36 -14.98
N THR A 188 14.87 10.22 -15.64
CA THR A 188 14.94 10.13 -17.12
C THR A 188 13.60 10.36 -17.81
N ASN A 189 12.47 10.30 -17.08
CA ASN A 189 11.11 10.27 -17.62
C ASN A 189 10.85 9.10 -18.60
N ALA A 190 11.65 8.04 -18.53
CA ALA A 190 11.43 6.85 -19.34
C ALA A 190 10.06 6.22 -19.01
N LEU A 191 9.40 5.73 -20.03
CA LEU A 191 8.04 5.19 -19.94
C LEU A 191 8.06 3.67 -20.14
N THR A 192 7.15 2.98 -19.45
CA THR A 192 6.89 1.57 -19.62
C THR A 192 5.41 1.36 -19.90
N ASP A 193 5.08 0.48 -20.82
CA ASP A 193 3.69 0.09 -21.07
C ASP A 193 3.20 -0.87 -19.98
N ILE A 194 2.42 -0.35 -19.05
CA ILE A 194 1.86 -1.13 -17.93
C ILE A 194 0.96 -2.26 -18.43
N LYS A 195 0.24 -2.06 -19.56
CA LYS A 195 -0.66 -3.09 -20.10
C LYS A 195 0.11 -4.29 -20.65
N LEU A 196 1.30 -4.04 -21.20
CA LEU A 196 2.20 -5.08 -21.68
C LEU A 196 2.70 -5.96 -20.54
N ILE A 197 2.93 -5.37 -19.37
CA ILE A 197 3.49 -6.05 -18.19
C ILE A 197 2.42 -6.89 -17.45
N ARG A 198 1.15 -6.48 -17.55
CA ARG A 198 0.01 -7.13 -16.89
C ARG A 198 -0.46 -8.39 -17.61
#